data_d4174c6b4974f31406ba9ab9edf1c083
#
_entry.id   d4174c6b4974f31406ba9ab9edf1c083
#
_cell.length_a   1.000
_cell.length_b   1.000
_cell.length_c   1.000
_cell.angle_alpha   90.00
_cell.angle_beta   90.00
_cell.angle_gamma   90.00
#
_symmetry.space_group_name_H-M   'P 1'
#
loop_
_entity.id
_entity.type
_entity.pdbx_description
1 polymer ?
#
loop_
_entity_poly.entity_id
_entity_poly.type
_entity_poly.pdbx_seq_one_letter_code
_entity_poly.pdbx_strand_id
1 'polypeptide(L)'
;MNNSSTAKARPIKHILIILGRVVVIIAAVLAILAVCIYFMFLRYPNLKADPAVGKWYRVADSAMKDSEGNSYHALFKKGSENKVMIYFAGGGVSINEEMARDDTYNTHMVWPDLLANVTMNMGGLASDVDGSPFEDWTLILFPYATGDFHAGTGEFCYTDTDGKEKILYHNGYNNYTLAMQQIMQKAGIENADTVLVTGYSAGGFATALLSDDIYTNYFPGAENKNVLVDASLLCYSDWHD
;
A
#
# COMPACT_ATOMS: atom_id res chain seq x y z
N MET A 1 29.63 -0.85 -69.16
CA MET A 1 30.19 -0.41 -67.85
C MET A 1 29.07 -0.22 -66.85
N ASN A 2 29.25 -0.66 -65.67
CA ASN A 2 28.42 -0.59 -64.45
C ASN A 2 27.41 -1.72 -64.22
N ASN A 3 27.93 -2.82 -63.66
CA ASN A 3 27.14 -3.77 -62.92
C ASN A 3 27.98 -4.26 -61.70
N SER A 4 28.16 -3.41 -60.64
CA SER A 4 28.96 -3.82 -59.48
C SER A 4 28.45 -3.34 -58.11
N SER A 5 27.24 -2.78 -58.01
CA SER A 5 26.80 -2.22 -56.71
C SER A 5 25.66 -2.97 -55.96
N THR A 6 25.04 -3.98 -56.57
CA THR A 6 23.87 -4.66 -55.98
C THR A 6 24.19 -5.92 -55.16
N ALA A 7 25.40 -6.47 -55.27
CA ALA A 7 25.76 -7.73 -54.60
C ALA A 7 26.15 -7.61 -53.13
N LYS A 8 26.56 -6.43 -52.62
CA LYS A 8 26.99 -6.23 -51.21
C LYS A 8 25.86 -5.89 -50.23
N ALA A 9 24.71 -5.42 -50.70
CA ALA A 9 23.61 -4.98 -49.79
C ALA A 9 22.77 -6.13 -49.18
N ARG A 10 22.71 -7.30 -49.82
CA ARG A 10 21.94 -8.47 -49.36
C ARG A 10 22.46 -9.08 -48.05
N PRO A 11 23.79 -9.33 -47.84
CA PRO A 11 24.29 -9.90 -46.62
C PRO A 11 24.10 -8.96 -45.42
N ILE A 12 24.23 -7.64 -45.58
CA ILE A 12 24.06 -6.66 -44.52
C ILE A 12 22.60 -6.64 -44.03
N LYS A 13 21.62 -6.69 -44.91
CA LYS A 13 20.19 -6.77 -44.52
C LYS A 13 19.88 -8.04 -43.71
N HIS A 14 20.46 -9.20 -44.08
CA HIS A 14 20.28 -10.44 -43.35
C HIS A 14 20.89 -10.37 -41.95
N ILE A 15 22.08 -9.81 -41.79
CA ILE A 15 22.75 -9.62 -40.53
C ILE A 15 21.90 -8.68 -39.62
N LEU A 16 21.39 -7.57 -40.15
CA LEU A 16 20.52 -6.65 -39.42
C LEU A 16 19.21 -7.30 -38.97
N ILE A 17 18.61 -8.17 -39.78
CA ILE A 17 17.40 -8.92 -39.43
C ILE A 17 17.70 -9.93 -38.28
N ILE A 18 18.83 -10.63 -38.36
CA ILE A 18 19.27 -11.56 -37.34
C ILE A 18 19.54 -10.81 -36.02
N LEU A 19 20.29 -9.71 -36.08
CA LEU A 19 20.55 -8.86 -34.91
C LEU A 19 19.24 -8.33 -34.28
N GLY A 20 18.31 -7.86 -35.11
CA GLY A 20 17.00 -7.41 -34.64
C GLY A 20 16.22 -8.53 -33.92
N ARG A 21 16.23 -9.76 -34.47
CA ARG A 21 15.61 -10.93 -33.82
C ARG A 21 16.28 -11.28 -32.51
N VAL A 22 17.61 -11.25 -32.45
CA VAL A 22 18.36 -11.52 -31.20
C VAL A 22 18.02 -10.47 -30.14
N VAL A 23 17.96 -9.19 -30.50
CA VAL A 23 17.57 -8.11 -29.57
C VAL A 23 16.14 -8.34 -29.02
N VAL A 24 15.18 -8.70 -29.90
CA VAL A 24 13.80 -8.99 -29.47
C VAL A 24 13.74 -10.19 -28.52
N ILE A 25 14.50 -11.26 -28.81
CA ILE A 25 14.56 -12.45 -27.94
C ILE A 25 15.14 -12.08 -26.56
N ILE A 26 16.25 -11.34 -26.54
CA ILE A 26 16.86 -10.88 -25.27
C ILE A 26 15.87 -10.02 -24.49
N ALA A 27 15.20 -9.08 -25.13
CA ALA A 27 14.19 -8.24 -24.47
C ALA A 27 13.03 -9.06 -23.90
N ALA A 28 12.55 -10.07 -24.63
CA ALA A 28 11.51 -10.98 -24.15
C ALA A 28 11.96 -11.81 -22.94
N VAL A 29 13.18 -12.33 -22.97
CA VAL A 29 13.77 -13.07 -21.84
C VAL A 29 13.91 -12.18 -20.62
N LEU A 30 14.41 -10.96 -20.77
CA LEU A 30 14.53 -10.00 -19.67
C LEU A 30 13.16 -9.61 -19.09
N ALA A 31 12.15 -9.44 -19.94
CA ALA A 31 10.78 -9.16 -19.49
C ALA A 31 10.20 -10.33 -18.68
N ILE A 32 10.39 -11.56 -19.13
CA ILE A 32 9.97 -12.77 -18.39
C ILE A 32 10.68 -12.85 -17.05
N LEU A 33 12.00 -12.63 -17.02
CA LEU A 33 12.77 -12.63 -15.78
C LEU A 33 12.28 -11.54 -14.81
N ALA A 34 12.00 -10.33 -15.30
CA ALA A 34 11.46 -9.26 -14.46
C ALA A 34 10.09 -9.62 -13.87
N VAL A 35 9.21 -10.24 -14.67
CA VAL A 35 7.91 -10.74 -14.18
C VAL A 35 8.09 -11.84 -13.13
N CYS A 36 9.01 -12.78 -13.35
CA CYS A 36 9.32 -13.83 -12.37
C CYS A 36 9.85 -13.25 -11.07
N ILE A 37 10.80 -12.31 -11.12
CA ILE A 37 11.35 -11.62 -9.94
C ILE A 37 10.23 -10.90 -9.19
N TYR A 38 9.35 -10.20 -9.91
CA TYR A 38 8.22 -9.50 -9.30
C TYR A 38 7.34 -10.46 -8.49
N PHE A 39 6.87 -11.55 -9.09
CA PHE A 39 5.98 -12.49 -8.42
C PHE A 39 6.67 -13.33 -7.33
N MET A 40 7.98 -13.57 -7.42
CA MET A 40 8.72 -14.38 -6.45
C MET A 40 9.20 -13.59 -5.23
N PHE A 41 9.57 -12.31 -5.42
CA PHE A 41 10.28 -11.54 -4.38
C PHE A 41 9.63 -10.23 -4.01
N LEU A 42 8.86 -9.60 -4.91
CA LEU A 42 8.37 -8.25 -4.70
C LEU A 42 6.87 -8.20 -4.37
N ARG A 43 6.12 -9.25 -4.69
CA ARG A 43 4.70 -9.32 -4.42
C ARG A 43 4.40 -10.37 -3.35
N TYR A 44 3.70 -9.95 -2.30
CA TYR A 44 3.24 -10.89 -1.28
C TYR A 44 2.03 -11.71 -1.76
N PRO A 45 1.87 -12.96 -1.28
CA PRO A 45 0.68 -13.75 -1.55
C PRO A 45 -0.56 -13.12 -0.90
N ASN A 46 -1.73 -13.40 -1.44
CA ASN A 46 -2.98 -12.99 -0.81
C ASN A 46 -3.20 -13.72 0.51
N LEU A 47 -3.84 -13.05 1.48
CA LEU A 47 -4.19 -13.62 2.77
C LEU A 47 -5.12 -14.82 2.58
N LYS A 48 -4.75 -15.95 3.17
CA LYS A 48 -5.50 -17.21 3.21
C LYS A 48 -5.89 -17.53 4.65
N ALA A 49 -6.78 -18.50 4.81
CA ALA A 49 -7.10 -19.06 6.12
C ALA A 49 -5.84 -19.66 6.75
N ASP A 50 -5.70 -19.48 8.05
CA ASP A 50 -4.57 -19.93 8.85
C ASP A 50 -3.21 -19.50 8.26
N PRO A 51 -2.91 -18.20 8.24
CA PRO A 51 -1.65 -17.68 7.69
C PRO A 51 -0.46 -18.10 8.54
N ALA A 52 0.65 -18.42 7.89
CA ALA A 52 1.87 -18.83 8.55
C ALA A 52 2.51 -17.66 9.32
N VAL A 53 3.03 -17.94 10.52
CA VAL A 53 3.78 -16.98 11.35
C VAL A 53 5.01 -16.45 10.59
N GLY A 54 5.29 -15.17 10.73
CA GLY A 54 6.43 -14.47 10.12
C GLY A 54 6.31 -14.22 8.62
N LYS A 55 5.19 -14.61 7.98
CA LYS A 55 4.96 -14.38 6.55
C LYS A 55 4.08 -13.18 6.29
N TRP A 56 4.51 -12.35 5.32
CA TRP A 56 3.72 -11.25 4.81
C TRP A 56 2.67 -11.71 3.80
N TYR A 57 1.50 -11.07 3.85
CA TYR A 57 0.35 -11.30 2.99
C TYR A 57 -0.28 -9.99 2.56
N ARG A 58 -0.89 -9.99 1.38
CA ARG A 58 -1.79 -8.92 0.93
C ARG A 58 -3.21 -9.23 1.42
N VAL A 59 -3.88 -8.18 1.87
CA VAL A 59 -5.32 -8.22 2.18
C VAL A 59 -6.00 -7.31 1.17
N ALA A 60 -6.63 -7.90 0.18
CA ALA A 60 -7.20 -7.19 -0.97
C ALA A 60 -8.65 -7.62 -1.23
N ASP A 61 -9.43 -6.67 -1.68
CA ASP A 61 -10.79 -6.86 -2.18
C ASP A 61 -11.01 -6.00 -3.43
N SER A 62 -11.91 -6.40 -4.29
CA SER A 62 -12.24 -5.65 -5.51
C SER A 62 -12.88 -4.27 -5.25
N ALA A 63 -13.46 -4.08 -4.07
CA ALA A 63 -14.03 -2.81 -3.63
C ALA A 63 -13.01 -1.88 -2.96
N MET A 64 -11.81 -2.37 -2.64
CA MET A 64 -10.72 -1.54 -2.12
C MET A 64 -10.10 -0.70 -3.24
N LYS A 65 -10.02 0.61 -3.02
CA LYS A 65 -9.54 1.58 -4.01
C LYS A 65 -8.57 2.59 -3.40
N ASP A 66 -7.60 3.03 -4.19
CA ASP A 66 -6.86 4.27 -3.92
C ASP A 66 -7.66 5.50 -4.38
N SER A 67 -7.10 6.70 -4.24
CA SER A 67 -7.80 7.94 -4.60
C SER A 67 -8.06 8.10 -6.09
N GLU A 68 -7.35 7.39 -6.94
CA GLU A 68 -7.53 7.40 -8.40
C GLU A 68 -8.48 6.28 -8.87
N GLY A 69 -9.00 5.46 -7.95
CA GLY A 69 -9.87 4.33 -8.27
C GLY A 69 -9.14 3.04 -8.65
N ASN A 70 -7.81 2.99 -8.54
CA ASN A 70 -7.03 1.77 -8.75
C ASN A 70 -7.14 0.82 -7.55
N SER A 71 -6.68 -0.41 -7.74
CA SER A 71 -6.69 -1.44 -6.69
C SER A 71 -5.86 -1.01 -5.48
N TYR A 72 -6.44 -1.16 -4.29
CA TYR A 72 -5.78 -0.99 -3.01
C TYR A 72 -5.68 -2.32 -2.25
N HIS A 73 -4.73 -2.44 -1.33
CA HIS A 73 -4.64 -3.56 -0.40
C HIS A 73 -3.89 -3.15 0.88
N ALA A 74 -4.25 -3.78 1.98
CA ALA A 74 -3.49 -3.72 3.22
C ALA A 74 -2.44 -4.85 3.25
N LEU A 75 -1.49 -4.75 4.18
CA LEU A 75 -0.47 -5.78 4.43
C LEU A 75 -0.67 -6.40 5.81
N PHE A 76 -0.41 -7.69 5.92
CA PHE A 76 -0.59 -8.47 7.13
C PHE A 76 0.59 -9.42 7.34
N LYS A 77 1.13 -9.48 8.57
CA LYS A 77 2.09 -10.50 9.04
C LYS A 77 1.60 -11.08 10.36
N LYS A 78 1.39 -12.40 10.44
CA LYS A 78 1.05 -13.06 11.70
C LYS A 78 2.30 -13.18 12.57
N GLY A 79 2.23 -12.69 13.79
CA GLY A 79 3.26 -12.87 14.81
C GLY A 79 3.17 -14.19 15.54
N SER A 80 4.15 -14.47 16.40
CA SER A 80 4.17 -15.61 17.30
C SER A 80 3.57 -15.30 18.67
N GLU A 81 3.51 -14.02 19.06
CA GLU A 81 2.87 -13.57 20.30
C GLU A 81 1.38 -13.25 20.11
N ASN A 82 0.61 -13.32 21.21
CA ASN A 82 -0.81 -12.96 21.22
C ASN A 82 -1.01 -11.42 21.32
N LYS A 83 -0.28 -10.69 20.47
CA LYS A 83 -0.24 -9.24 20.42
C LYS A 83 -0.40 -8.74 19.01
N VAL A 84 -1.13 -7.66 18.83
CA VAL A 84 -1.45 -7.08 17.53
C VAL A 84 -1.07 -5.62 17.50
N MET A 85 -0.35 -5.20 16.44
CA MET A 85 -0.17 -3.81 16.08
C MET A 85 -0.94 -3.51 14.81
N ILE A 86 -1.75 -2.46 14.84
CA ILE A 86 -2.43 -1.89 13.67
C ILE A 86 -1.79 -0.56 13.37
N TYR A 87 -1.18 -0.47 12.21
CA TYR A 87 -0.37 0.68 11.80
C TYR A 87 -0.94 1.36 10.57
N PHE A 88 -1.24 2.64 10.71
CA PHE A 88 -1.70 3.50 9.63
C PHE A 88 -0.55 4.38 9.13
N ALA A 89 -0.22 4.26 7.84
CA ALA A 89 0.81 5.10 7.23
C ALA A 89 0.31 6.53 7.03
N GLY A 90 1.23 7.49 7.09
CA GLY A 90 0.98 8.86 6.69
C GLY A 90 1.19 9.10 5.20
N GLY A 91 0.80 10.27 4.70
CA GLY A 91 0.96 10.61 3.30
C GLY A 91 0.19 11.85 2.84
N GLY A 92 0.01 12.85 3.71
CA GLY A 92 -0.70 14.08 3.37
C GLY A 92 -2.22 13.98 3.49
N VAL A 93 -2.93 14.93 2.91
CA VAL A 93 -4.39 15.00 2.96
C VAL A 93 -4.94 15.77 1.77
N SER A 94 -6.17 15.49 1.39
CA SER A 94 -6.95 16.25 0.42
C SER A 94 -8.36 16.51 0.99
N ILE A 95 -8.59 17.69 1.55
CA ILE A 95 -9.86 18.10 2.15
C ILE A 95 -10.59 19.17 1.36
N ASN A 96 -10.00 19.64 0.27
CA ASN A 96 -10.58 20.63 -0.62
C ASN A 96 -10.05 20.48 -2.05
N GLU A 97 -10.62 21.25 -3.00
CA GLU A 97 -10.29 21.20 -4.41
C GLU A 97 -8.82 21.57 -4.70
N GLU A 98 -8.26 22.55 -4.01
CA GLU A 98 -6.87 22.96 -4.16
C GLU A 98 -5.92 21.84 -3.80
N MET A 99 -6.11 21.19 -2.65
CA MET A 99 -5.30 20.04 -2.22
C MET A 99 -5.45 18.83 -3.14
N ALA A 100 -6.65 18.59 -3.69
CA ALA A 100 -6.88 17.54 -4.67
C ALA A 100 -6.13 17.80 -5.99
N ARG A 101 -6.08 19.06 -6.41
CA ARG A 101 -5.41 19.51 -7.64
C ARG A 101 -3.90 19.48 -7.53
N ASP A 102 -3.37 19.87 -6.38
CA ASP A 102 -1.93 20.07 -6.16
C ASP A 102 -1.22 18.81 -5.67
N ASP A 103 -1.90 17.66 -5.64
CA ASP A 103 -1.37 16.36 -5.22
C ASP A 103 -0.64 16.42 -3.86
N THR A 104 -1.23 17.11 -2.87
CA THR A 104 -0.63 17.30 -1.54
C THR A 104 -0.61 16.03 -0.69
N TYR A 105 -0.94 14.90 -1.27
CA TYR A 105 -1.05 13.59 -0.61
C TYR A 105 -0.62 12.46 -1.55
N ASN A 106 -0.41 11.27 -0.99
CA ASN A 106 -0.16 10.07 -1.78
C ASN A 106 -1.44 9.62 -2.48
N THR A 107 -1.49 9.74 -3.80
CA THR A 107 -2.68 9.43 -4.62
C THR A 107 -2.83 7.94 -4.91
N HIS A 108 -1.76 7.17 -4.82
CA HIS A 108 -1.75 5.73 -5.08
C HIS A 108 -0.76 5.01 -4.16
N MET A 109 -0.93 3.70 -4.04
CA MET A 109 -0.02 2.87 -3.26
C MET A 109 1.37 2.79 -3.88
N VAL A 110 2.40 2.79 -3.03
CA VAL A 110 3.76 2.41 -3.46
C VAL A 110 3.73 0.94 -3.90
N TRP A 111 4.13 0.69 -5.11
CA TRP A 111 4.23 -0.64 -5.70
C TRP A 111 5.71 -0.94 -6.05
N PRO A 112 6.23 -2.12 -5.82
CA PRO A 112 5.58 -3.36 -5.34
C PRO A 112 5.51 -3.48 -3.79
N ASP A 113 4.81 -4.53 -3.30
CA ASP A 113 4.50 -4.73 -1.88
C ASP A 113 5.73 -4.71 -0.96
N LEU A 114 6.84 -5.30 -1.41
CA LEU A 114 8.10 -5.26 -0.64
C LEU A 114 8.60 -3.83 -0.43
N LEU A 115 8.50 -2.96 -1.44
CA LEU A 115 8.91 -1.56 -1.32
C LEU A 115 7.94 -0.79 -0.44
N ALA A 116 6.63 -1.05 -0.55
CA ALA A 116 5.63 -0.46 0.33
C ALA A 116 5.91 -0.80 1.79
N ASN A 117 6.18 -2.09 2.09
CA ASN A 117 6.56 -2.54 3.42
C ASN A 117 7.84 -1.86 3.91
N VAL A 118 8.92 -1.87 3.12
CA VAL A 118 10.19 -1.23 3.48
C VAL A 118 10.00 0.26 3.73
N THR A 119 9.22 0.95 2.91
CA THR A 119 8.96 2.39 3.06
C THR A 119 8.20 2.71 4.34
N MET A 120 7.22 1.89 4.71
CA MET A 120 6.45 2.05 5.96
C MET A 120 7.28 1.72 7.20
N ASN A 121 8.24 0.81 7.08
CA ASN A 121 8.98 0.25 8.22
C ASN A 121 10.39 0.82 8.41
N MET A 122 10.82 1.77 7.60
CA MET A 122 12.16 2.37 7.72
C MET A 122 12.32 3.15 9.04
N GLY A 123 12.80 2.43 10.07
CA GLY A 123 13.19 3.02 11.36
C GLY A 123 12.04 3.40 12.30
N GLY A 124 10.81 2.93 12.05
CA GLY A 124 9.64 3.20 12.89
C GLY A 124 9.21 2.01 13.76
N LEU A 125 8.11 2.19 14.50
CA LEU A 125 7.52 1.17 15.38
C LEU A 125 7.15 -0.13 14.65
N ALA A 126 6.71 -0.03 13.39
CA ALA A 126 6.36 -1.18 12.56
C ALA A 126 7.58 -1.81 11.87
N SER A 127 8.80 -1.47 12.29
CA SER A 127 10.03 -2.00 11.72
C SER A 127 10.13 -3.53 11.92
N ASP A 128 10.28 -4.25 10.82
CA ASP A 128 10.42 -5.71 10.79
C ASP A 128 11.93 -6.07 10.81
N VAL A 129 12.63 -5.58 11.83
CA VAL A 129 14.06 -5.83 12.02
C VAL A 129 14.32 -6.64 13.29
N ASP A 130 15.33 -7.48 13.28
CA ASP A 130 15.76 -8.28 14.41
C ASP A 130 16.04 -7.37 15.63
N GLY A 131 15.51 -7.74 16.79
CA GLY A 131 15.64 -6.98 18.03
C GLY A 131 14.64 -5.83 18.19
N SER A 132 13.69 -5.66 17.26
CA SER A 132 12.54 -4.79 17.47
C SER A 132 11.67 -5.34 18.61
N PRO A 133 11.16 -4.48 19.54
CA PRO A 133 10.23 -4.94 20.57
C PRO A 133 8.90 -5.46 20.01
N PHE A 134 8.66 -5.30 18.71
CA PHE A 134 7.46 -5.71 18.00
C PHE A 134 7.70 -6.82 16.96
N GLU A 135 8.89 -7.42 16.92
CA GLU A 135 9.25 -8.42 15.89
C GLU A 135 8.32 -9.65 15.90
N ASP A 136 7.88 -10.06 17.08
CA ASP A 136 6.98 -11.20 17.31
C ASP A 136 5.48 -10.84 17.33
N TRP A 137 5.13 -9.57 17.13
CA TRP A 137 3.75 -9.14 17.08
C TRP A 137 3.12 -9.41 15.72
N THR A 138 1.81 -9.65 15.73
CA THR A 138 1.02 -9.58 14.50
C THR A 138 0.97 -8.13 14.03
N LEU A 139 1.31 -7.89 12.76
CA LEU A 139 1.31 -6.57 12.14
C LEU A 139 0.21 -6.47 11.08
N ILE A 140 -0.61 -5.43 11.18
CA ILE A 140 -1.61 -5.03 10.19
C ILE A 140 -1.22 -3.64 9.72
N LEU A 141 -0.83 -3.50 8.44
CA LEU A 141 -0.35 -2.25 7.88
C LEU A 141 -1.32 -1.72 6.83
N PHE A 142 -1.72 -0.46 6.98
CA PHE A 142 -2.55 0.27 6.03
C PHE A 142 -1.69 1.31 5.31
N PRO A 143 -1.26 1.05 4.06
CA PRO A 143 -0.63 2.05 3.20
C PRO A 143 -1.57 3.23 2.97
N TYR A 144 -1.03 4.45 2.88
CA TYR A 144 -1.85 5.62 2.61
C TYR A 144 -1.92 5.94 1.12
N ALA A 145 -3.12 6.08 0.60
CA ALA A 145 -3.34 6.35 -0.82
C ALA A 145 -4.74 6.95 -1.11
N THR A 146 -5.40 7.57 -0.12
CA THR A 146 -6.81 7.98 -0.25
C THR A 146 -7.09 9.44 0.11
N GLY A 147 -6.10 10.16 0.66
CA GLY A 147 -6.20 11.58 0.96
C GLY A 147 -7.17 11.95 2.11
N ASP A 148 -7.68 10.99 2.88
CA ASP A 148 -8.85 11.09 3.75
C ASP A 148 -8.62 10.63 5.20
N PHE A 149 -7.36 10.59 5.65
CA PHE A 149 -6.98 10.07 6.98
C PHE A 149 -7.42 8.62 7.24
N HIS A 150 -7.52 7.77 6.19
CA HIS A 150 -8.05 6.40 6.25
C HIS A 150 -9.50 6.27 6.76
N ALA A 151 -10.22 7.37 6.90
CA ALA A 151 -11.54 7.41 7.54
C ALA A 151 -12.66 7.93 6.62
N GLY A 152 -12.34 8.32 5.39
CA GLY A 152 -13.29 8.84 4.44
C GLY A 152 -14.12 7.75 3.74
N THR A 153 -15.33 8.16 3.33
CA THR A 153 -16.23 7.38 2.48
C THR A 153 -16.87 8.29 1.46
N GLY A 154 -16.54 8.19 0.20
CA GLY A 154 -17.21 8.98 -0.81
C GLY A 154 -16.35 9.35 -2.00
N GLU A 155 -16.92 10.15 -2.87
CA GLU A 155 -16.30 10.63 -4.09
C GLU A 155 -16.32 12.16 -4.10
N PHE A 156 -15.21 12.76 -4.48
CA PHE A 156 -15.05 14.20 -4.60
C PHE A 156 -14.67 14.56 -6.03
N CYS A 157 -15.55 15.31 -6.72
CA CYS A 157 -15.29 15.80 -8.07
C CYS A 157 -14.51 17.11 -8.01
N TYR A 158 -13.43 17.22 -8.79
CA TYR A 158 -12.61 18.41 -8.90
C TYR A 158 -12.11 18.62 -10.32
N THR A 159 -11.63 19.83 -10.62
CA THR A 159 -11.00 20.15 -11.90
C THR A 159 -9.48 20.20 -11.72
N ASP A 160 -8.74 19.38 -12.48
CA ASP A 160 -7.28 19.37 -12.43
C ASP A 160 -6.63 20.61 -13.06
N THR A 161 -5.32 20.71 -13.00
CA THR A 161 -4.54 21.82 -13.54
C THR A 161 -4.67 21.97 -15.06
N ASP A 162 -5.03 20.91 -15.77
CA ASP A 162 -5.26 20.88 -17.23
C ASP A 162 -6.72 21.24 -17.59
N GLY A 163 -7.57 21.53 -16.62
CA GLY A 163 -8.99 21.85 -16.80
C GLY A 163 -9.86 20.62 -17.05
N LYS A 164 -9.42 19.42 -16.68
CA LYS A 164 -10.18 18.18 -16.81
C LYS A 164 -10.91 17.86 -15.51
N GLU A 165 -12.16 17.43 -15.61
CA GLU A 165 -12.89 16.87 -14.47
C GLU A 165 -12.29 15.53 -14.06
N LYS A 166 -12.04 15.36 -12.79
CA LYS A 166 -11.54 14.15 -12.13
C LYS A 166 -12.37 13.82 -10.92
N ILE A 167 -12.31 12.56 -10.52
CA ILE A 167 -12.93 12.05 -9.30
C ILE A 167 -11.82 11.57 -8.37
N LEU A 168 -11.82 12.08 -7.15
CA LEU A 168 -11.01 11.58 -6.06
C LEU A 168 -11.88 10.64 -5.21
N TYR A 169 -11.37 9.42 -4.96
CA TYR A 169 -12.06 8.42 -4.14
C TYR A 169 -11.54 8.48 -2.71
N HIS A 170 -12.33 9.06 -1.80
CA HIS A 170 -12.13 8.95 -0.35
C HIS A 170 -12.66 7.58 0.10
N ASN A 171 -11.86 6.55 -0.01
CA ASN A 171 -12.26 5.16 0.25
C ASN A 171 -11.55 4.55 1.46
N GLY A 172 -10.92 5.37 2.29
CA GLY A 172 -10.08 4.92 3.40
C GLY A 172 -10.82 4.06 4.41
N TYR A 173 -12.01 4.47 4.85
CA TYR A 173 -12.82 3.69 5.78
C TYR A 173 -13.29 2.36 5.19
N ASN A 174 -13.69 2.33 3.92
CA ASN A 174 -14.05 1.08 3.24
C ASN A 174 -12.84 0.14 3.12
N ASN A 175 -11.67 0.67 2.77
CA ASN A 175 -10.43 -0.12 2.70
C ASN A 175 -10.10 -0.73 4.07
N TYR A 176 -10.17 0.07 5.13
CA TYR A 176 -9.95 -0.36 6.50
C TYR A 176 -10.93 -1.47 6.91
N THR A 177 -12.22 -1.25 6.77
CA THR A 177 -13.25 -2.21 7.22
C THR A 177 -13.19 -3.52 6.45
N LEU A 178 -13.03 -3.48 5.12
CA LEU A 178 -12.90 -4.68 4.29
C LEU A 178 -11.64 -5.49 4.63
N ALA A 179 -10.53 -4.82 4.90
CA ALA A 179 -9.31 -5.49 5.32
C ALA A 179 -9.48 -6.14 6.70
N MET A 180 -9.98 -5.39 7.69
CA MET A 180 -10.19 -5.92 9.04
C MET A 180 -11.14 -7.12 9.05
N GLN A 181 -12.26 -7.05 8.33
CA GLN A 181 -13.19 -8.17 8.20
C GLN A 181 -12.52 -9.43 7.65
N GLN A 182 -11.71 -9.30 6.59
CA GLN A 182 -10.99 -10.44 6.03
C GLN A 182 -9.93 -11.00 6.98
N ILE A 183 -9.20 -10.13 7.70
CA ILE A 183 -8.17 -10.53 8.65
C ILE A 183 -8.82 -11.31 9.82
N MET A 184 -9.89 -10.77 10.41
CA MET A 184 -10.61 -11.43 11.51
C MET A 184 -11.16 -12.80 11.10
N GLN A 185 -11.69 -12.93 9.88
CA GLN A 185 -12.21 -14.22 9.38
C GLN A 185 -11.13 -15.27 9.13
N LYS A 186 -9.88 -14.87 8.83
CA LYS A 186 -8.86 -15.78 8.29
C LYS A 186 -7.68 -16.00 9.22
N ALA A 187 -7.36 -15.04 10.10
CA ALA A 187 -6.08 -15.03 10.79
C ALA A 187 -6.11 -15.61 12.22
N GLY A 188 -7.28 -15.71 12.84
CA GLY A 188 -7.43 -16.23 14.20
C GLY A 188 -6.71 -15.36 15.24
N ILE A 189 -6.93 -14.04 15.20
CA ILE A 189 -6.29 -13.06 16.09
C ILE A 189 -7.28 -12.29 16.96
N GLU A 190 -8.55 -12.66 16.94
CA GLU A 190 -9.65 -12.01 17.66
C GLU A 190 -9.49 -12.03 19.19
N ASN A 191 -8.69 -12.95 19.72
CA ASN A 191 -8.43 -13.10 21.15
C ASN A 191 -7.05 -12.52 21.55
N ALA A 192 -6.56 -11.50 20.85
CA ALA A 192 -5.30 -10.85 21.23
C ALA A 192 -5.40 -10.22 22.62
N ASP A 193 -4.38 -10.44 23.47
CA ASP A 193 -4.31 -9.87 24.82
C ASP A 193 -3.94 -8.39 24.80
N THR A 194 -3.10 -8.00 23.86
CA THR A 194 -2.58 -6.64 23.72
C THR A 194 -2.76 -6.16 22.29
N VAL A 195 -3.38 -5.00 22.16
CA VAL A 195 -3.57 -4.33 20.87
C VAL A 195 -3.01 -2.91 20.93
N LEU A 196 -2.14 -2.58 19.99
CA LEU A 196 -1.63 -1.24 19.78
C LEU A 196 -2.15 -0.70 18.45
N VAL A 197 -2.89 0.40 18.49
CA VAL A 197 -3.25 1.17 17.30
C VAL A 197 -2.32 2.36 17.20
N THR A 198 -1.64 2.50 16.07
CA THR A 198 -0.64 3.56 15.89
C THR A 198 -0.54 3.99 14.43
N GLY A 199 0.08 5.13 14.20
CA GLY A 199 0.32 5.70 12.89
C GLY A 199 0.94 7.08 13.00
N TYR A 200 1.50 7.57 11.90
CA TYR A 200 2.16 8.87 11.86
C TYR A 200 1.51 9.80 10.82
N SER A 201 1.60 11.13 11.06
CA SER A 201 1.04 12.15 10.17
C SER A 201 -0.45 11.86 9.88
N ALA A 202 -0.87 11.73 8.63
CA ALA A 202 -2.24 11.34 8.26
C ALA A 202 -2.70 10.03 8.96
N GLY A 203 -1.79 9.08 9.15
CA GLY A 203 -2.06 7.83 9.87
C GLY A 203 -2.27 8.00 11.36
N GLY A 204 -1.68 9.00 11.98
CA GLY A 204 -1.96 9.33 13.37
C GLY A 204 -3.37 9.90 13.57
N PHE A 205 -3.89 10.67 12.59
CA PHE A 205 -5.31 11.04 12.59
C PHE A 205 -6.21 9.81 12.47
N ALA A 206 -5.88 8.87 11.56
CA ALA A 206 -6.57 7.58 11.46
C ALA A 206 -6.58 6.84 12.81
N THR A 207 -5.43 6.80 13.49
CA THR A 207 -5.28 6.21 14.81
C THR A 207 -6.28 6.81 15.81
N ALA A 208 -6.38 8.13 15.87
CA ALA A 208 -7.30 8.83 16.77
C ALA A 208 -8.78 8.57 16.40
N LEU A 209 -9.09 8.52 15.10
CA LEU A 209 -10.46 8.38 14.60
C LEU A 209 -10.99 6.95 14.69
N LEU A 210 -10.12 5.94 14.49
CA LEU A 210 -10.53 4.54 14.29
C LEU A 210 -10.24 3.64 15.50
N SER A 211 -9.49 4.09 16.51
CA SER A 211 -9.11 3.25 17.64
C SER A 211 -10.32 2.71 18.45
N ASP A 212 -11.35 3.53 18.65
CA ASP A 212 -12.57 3.09 19.36
C ASP A 212 -13.32 2.02 18.56
N ASP A 213 -13.47 2.22 17.25
CA ASP A 213 -14.06 1.22 16.36
C ASP A 213 -13.29 -0.11 16.38
N ILE A 214 -11.94 -0.03 16.33
CA ILE A 214 -11.06 -1.20 16.38
C ILE A 214 -11.27 -1.98 17.68
N TYR A 215 -11.25 -1.30 18.80
CA TYR A 215 -11.38 -1.96 20.11
C TYR A 215 -12.77 -2.48 20.38
N THR A 216 -13.79 -1.81 19.88
CA THR A 216 -15.19 -2.21 20.11
C THR A 216 -15.59 -3.36 19.19
N ASN A 217 -15.24 -3.31 17.92
CA ASN A 217 -15.77 -4.23 16.92
C ASN A 217 -14.83 -5.40 16.60
N TYR A 218 -13.51 -5.25 16.80
CA TYR A 218 -12.55 -6.29 16.41
C TYR A 218 -11.81 -6.90 17.60
N PHE A 219 -11.56 -6.15 18.67
CA PHE A 219 -10.81 -6.62 19.83
C PHE A 219 -11.49 -6.25 21.17
N PRO A 220 -12.78 -6.57 21.35
CA PRO A 220 -13.50 -6.19 22.58
C PRO A 220 -12.90 -6.83 23.84
N GLY A 221 -12.33 -8.04 23.72
CA GLY A 221 -11.73 -8.82 24.80
C GLY A 221 -10.28 -8.50 25.11
N ALA A 222 -9.62 -7.61 24.38
CA ALA A 222 -8.22 -7.26 24.65
C ALA A 222 -8.07 -6.60 26.03
N GLU A 223 -7.14 -7.12 26.84
CA GLU A 223 -6.85 -6.61 28.18
C GLU A 223 -6.09 -5.28 28.13
N ASN A 224 -5.15 -5.17 27.17
CA ASN A 224 -4.30 -4.00 26.99
C ASN A 224 -4.60 -3.33 25.66
N LYS A 225 -5.29 -2.20 25.72
CA LYS A 225 -5.67 -1.36 24.57
C LYS A 225 -4.82 -0.09 24.60
N ASN A 226 -3.93 0.06 23.62
CA ASN A 226 -2.95 1.14 23.56
C ASN A 226 -3.09 1.95 22.29
N VAL A 227 -3.04 3.26 22.39
CA VAL A 227 -3.09 4.21 21.26
C VAL A 227 -1.83 5.05 21.28
N LEU A 228 -1.13 5.12 20.15
CA LEU A 228 0.02 6.00 19.97
C LEU A 228 -0.14 6.81 18.67
N VAL A 229 -0.39 8.09 18.83
CA VAL A 229 -0.49 9.06 17.71
C VAL A 229 0.85 9.75 17.54
N ASP A 230 1.48 9.61 16.38
CA ASP A 230 2.79 10.19 16.10
C ASP A 230 2.72 11.27 15.01
N ALA A 231 3.41 12.40 15.25
CA ALA A 231 3.61 13.50 14.30
C ALA A 231 2.33 13.98 13.58
N SER A 232 1.19 14.01 14.30
CA SER A 232 -0.13 14.32 13.74
C SER A 232 -0.65 15.63 14.33
N LEU A 233 -0.17 16.75 13.78
CA LEU A 233 -0.58 18.07 14.18
C LEU A 233 -1.12 18.85 12.97
N LEU A 234 -2.39 19.26 13.04
CA LEU A 234 -2.95 20.24 12.13
C LEU A 234 -2.91 21.62 12.81
N CYS A 235 -2.07 22.49 12.30
CA CYS A 235 -2.02 23.88 12.74
C CYS A 235 -2.72 24.75 11.69
N TYR A 236 -3.98 25.07 11.93
CA TYR A 236 -4.68 26.12 11.20
C TYR A 236 -4.73 27.39 12.07
N SER A 237 -4.46 28.56 11.48
CA SER A 237 -4.55 29.86 12.17
C SER A 237 -5.92 30.11 12.77
N ASP A 238 -6.96 29.50 12.20
CA ASP A 238 -8.36 29.80 12.47
C ASP A 238 -9.05 28.76 13.37
N TRP A 239 -8.30 27.91 14.08
CA TRP A 239 -8.85 26.93 15.02
C TRP A 239 -9.49 27.55 16.28
N HIS A 240 -9.39 28.83 16.46
CA HIS A 240 -9.80 29.55 17.68
C HIS A 240 -10.94 30.55 17.46
N ASP A 241 -11.54 30.61 16.27
CA ASP A 241 -12.65 31.53 15.95
C ASP A 241 -14.02 30.82 16.01
#